data_90e5758c0de63aebac142646e7d39049
#
_entry.id   90e5758c0de63aebac142646e7d39049
#
_cell.length_a   1.000
_cell.length_b   1.000
_cell.length_c   1.000
_cell.angle_alpha   90.00
_cell.angle_beta   90.00
_cell.angle_gamma   90.00
#
_symmetry.space_group_name_H-M   'P 1'
#
loop_
_entity.id
_entity.type
_entity.pdbx_description
1 polymer ?
#
loop_
_entity_poly.entity_id
_entity_poly.type
_entity_poly.pdbx_seq_one_letter_code
_entity_poly.pdbx_strand_id
1 'polypeptide(L)'
;MKHLVGGTGASFSAKSSVISPLGNLRHIEKSELGKTLPFSEIYFSEIQPKIIKAWKFHSRQEQNICVASGEIRIICVKKMSNVTIFEVFELDSNALHGVLTIPAGIYYALVNASEKTTTLLNATDLPHESAENLSLPLEFPEFKVLISEFGKSK
;
A
#
# COMPACT_ATOMS: atom_id res chain seq x y z
N MET A 1 16.37 -10.88 -15.53
CA MET A 1 15.68 -11.32 -14.31
C MET A 1 14.25 -11.72 -14.69
N LYS A 2 13.72 -12.81 -14.16
CA LYS A 2 12.37 -13.27 -14.47
C LYS A 2 11.38 -12.59 -13.52
N HIS A 3 10.32 -11.98 -14.05
CA HIS A 3 9.21 -11.41 -13.29
C HIS A 3 8.05 -12.40 -13.25
N LEU A 4 7.51 -12.63 -12.06
CA LEU A 4 6.35 -13.48 -11.82
C LEU A 4 5.26 -12.66 -11.12
N VAL A 5 4.00 -12.91 -11.46
CA VAL A 5 2.84 -12.26 -10.85
C VAL A 5 2.31 -13.12 -9.72
N GLY A 6 2.06 -12.50 -8.57
CA GLY A 6 1.48 -13.14 -7.37
C GLY A 6 2.52 -13.73 -6.41
N GLY A 7 2.12 -13.94 -5.17
CA GLY A 7 2.92 -14.60 -4.14
C GLY A 7 3.94 -13.71 -3.43
N THR A 8 3.78 -12.38 -3.45
CA THR A 8 4.61 -11.45 -2.65
C THR A 8 4.41 -11.64 -1.15
N GLY A 9 3.22 -12.05 -0.75
CA GLY A 9 2.77 -12.11 0.64
C GLY A 9 1.92 -10.90 1.04
N ALA A 10 1.82 -9.87 0.18
CA ALA A 10 0.85 -8.80 0.38
C ALA A 10 -0.58 -9.35 0.21
N SER A 11 -1.51 -8.84 1.00
CA SER A 11 -2.90 -9.30 0.98
C SER A 11 -3.89 -8.17 1.17
N PHE A 12 -4.99 -8.19 0.41
CA PHE A 12 -6.08 -7.24 0.55
C PHE A 12 -7.25 -7.87 1.31
N SER A 13 -7.74 -7.16 2.32
CA SER A 13 -8.93 -7.54 3.10
C SER A 13 -10.02 -6.49 2.91
N ALA A 14 -11.09 -6.84 2.20
CA ALA A 14 -12.27 -5.98 2.07
C ALA A 14 -12.91 -5.73 3.44
N LYS A 15 -13.35 -4.50 3.68
CA LYS A 15 -13.98 -4.07 4.93
C LYS A 15 -15.39 -3.54 4.68
N SER A 16 -16.23 -3.58 5.71
CA SER A 16 -17.61 -3.13 5.61
C SER A 16 -17.73 -1.62 5.52
N SER A 17 -18.73 -1.17 4.79
CA SER A 17 -19.14 0.24 4.72
C SER A 17 -20.62 0.36 5.01
N VAL A 18 -21.01 1.44 5.71
CA VAL A 18 -22.40 1.86 5.86
C VAL A 18 -22.59 3.11 5.03
N ILE A 19 -23.45 3.03 4.03
CA ILE A 19 -23.75 4.15 3.12
C ILE A 19 -25.06 4.77 3.55
N SER A 20 -25.09 6.10 3.73
CA SER A 20 -26.30 6.83 4.10
C SER A 20 -26.33 8.21 3.43
N PRO A 21 -27.53 8.82 3.28
CA PRO A 21 -27.66 10.19 2.77
C PRO A 21 -26.96 11.25 3.63
N LEU A 22 -26.67 10.94 4.90
CA LEU A 22 -25.99 11.84 5.82
C LEU A 22 -24.47 11.69 5.82
N GLY A 23 -23.95 10.72 5.06
CA GLY A 23 -22.53 10.41 5.00
C GLY A 23 -22.25 8.91 5.15
N ASN A 24 -21.06 8.51 4.75
CA ASN A 24 -20.65 7.11 4.76
C ASN A 24 -19.73 6.83 5.95
N LEU A 25 -19.92 5.66 6.59
CA LEU A 25 -19.01 5.12 7.58
C LEU A 25 -18.27 3.93 6.95
N ARG A 26 -16.95 3.94 7.02
CA ARG A 26 -16.09 2.87 6.52
C ARG A 26 -15.26 2.28 7.65
N HIS A 27 -15.40 0.98 7.85
CA HIS A 27 -14.62 0.27 8.86
C HIS A 27 -13.23 -0.04 8.33
N ILE A 28 -12.21 0.13 9.17
CA ILE A 28 -10.82 -0.27 8.89
C ILE A 28 -10.53 -1.57 9.63
N GLU A 29 -10.86 -1.61 10.93
CA GLU A 29 -10.68 -2.77 11.76
C GLU A 29 -11.87 -2.89 12.73
N LYS A 30 -12.25 -4.12 13.02
CA LYS A 30 -13.17 -4.45 14.11
C LYS A 30 -12.44 -5.39 15.05
N SER A 31 -11.98 -4.87 16.18
CA SER A 31 -11.49 -5.75 17.24
C SER A 31 -12.66 -6.49 17.89
N GLU A 32 -12.47 -7.73 18.27
CA GLU A 32 -13.35 -8.39 19.23
C GLU A 32 -13.22 -7.69 20.59
N LEU A 33 -14.31 -7.66 21.34
CA LEU A 33 -14.35 -7.00 22.65
C LEU A 33 -13.18 -7.47 23.53
N GLY A 34 -12.36 -6.52 24.02
CA GLY A 34 -11.22 -6.81 24.90
C GLY A 34 -9.88 -7.08 24.24
N LYS A 35 -9.78 -7.07 22.90
CA LYS A 35 -8.49 -7.14 22.21
C LYS A 35 -7.93 -5.76 21.93
N THR A 36 -6.66 -5.54 22.25
CA THR A 36 -5.92 -4.33 21.86
C THR A 36 -5.62 -4.38 20.37
N LEU A 37 -5.80 -3.28 19.66
CA LEU A 37 -5.37 -3.18 18.26
C LEU A 37 -3.86 -3.35 18.19
N PRO A 38 -3.32 -4.19 17.29
CA PRO A 38 -1.90 -4.50 17.23
C PRO A 38 -1.10 -3.43 16.45
N PHE A 39 -1.45 -2.16 16.61
CA PHE A 39 -0.78 -1.06 15.94
C PHE A 39 0.06 -0.24 16.91
N SER A 40 1.31 0.03 16.54
CA SER A 40 2.20 0.92 17.27
C SER A 40 2.11 2.36 16.80
N GLU A 41 1.81 2.57 15.51
CA GLU A 41 1.69 3.89 14.93
C GLU A 41 0.57 3.94 13.90
N ILE A 42 -0.21 5.02 13.90
CA ILE A 42 -1.25 5.31 12.92
C ILE A 42 -1.05 6.74 12.41
N TYR A 43 -0.99 6.92 11.09
CA TYR A 43 -0.81 8.23 10.49
C TYR A 43 -1.48 8.34 9.12
N PHE A 44 -1.76 9.57 8.70
CA PHE A 44 -2.18 9.88 7.34
C PHE A 44 -0.98 10.21 6.46
N SER A 45 -1.04 9.80 5.20
CA SER A 45 -0.11 10.26 4.17
C SER A 45 -0.86 10.67 2.91
N GLU A 46 -0.37 11.72 2.26
CA GLU A 46 -0.94 12.23 1.03
C GLU A 46 -0.01 11.96 -0.15
N ILE A 47 -0.62 11.58 -1.27
CA ILE A 47 0.05 11.41 -2.55
C ILE A 47 -0.58 12.39 -3.53
N GLN A 48 0.21 13.35 -3.98
CA GLN A 48 -0.25 14.37 -4.93
C GLN A 48 -0.62 13.76 -6.28
N PRO A 49 -1.45 14.44 -7.10
CA PRO A 49 -1.81 13.98 -8.44
C PRO A 49 -0.59 13.65 -9.29
N LYS A 50 -0.65 12.56 -10.05
CA LYS A 50 0.40 12.10 -10.98
C LYS A 50 1.76 11.81 -10.32
N ILE A 51 1.80 11.65 -9.00
CA ILE A 51 3.03 11.35 -8.27
C ILE A 51 3.17 9.86 -8.02
N ILE A 52 4.41 9.39 -8.16
CA ILE A 52 4.83 8.04 -7.77
C ILE A 52 5.81 8.20 -6.60
N LYS A 53 5.46 7.61 -5.45
CA LYS A 53 6.38 7.44 -4.31
C LYS A 53 6.92 6.02 -4.33
N ALA A 54 8.17 5.84 -4.76
CA ALA A 54 8.85 4.55 -4.88
C ALA A 54 10.31 4.69 -4.44
N TRP A 55 10.96 3.64 -4.17
CA TRP A 55 10.50 2.34 -3.71
C TRP A 55 10.71 2.32 -2.21
N LYS A 56 9.71 1.96 -1.46
CA LYS A 56 9.81 1.83 -0.01
C LYS A 56 10.04 0.38 0.36
N PHE A 57 10.76 0.16 1.44
CA PHE A 57 11.06 -1.15 1.99
C PHE A 57 11.19 -1.07 3.50
N HIS A 58 10.55 -1.96 4.21
CA HIS A 58 10.65 -2.12 5.65
C HIS A 58 11.19 -3.51 5.97
N SER A 59 12.28 -3.56 6.72
CA SER A 59 12.94 -4.84 7.04
C SER A 59 12.21 -5.63 8.12
N ARG A 60 11.47 -4.95 9.02
CA ARG A 60 10.79 -5.54 10.17
C ARG A 60 9.33 -5.13 10.30
N GLN A 61 8.99 -3.91 9.88
CA GLN A 61 7.68 -3.32 10.07
C GLN A 61 6.68 -3.81 9.01
N GLU A 62 5.50 -4.21 9.45
CA GLU A 62 4.34 -4.46 8.59
C GLU A 62 3.57 -3.15 8.33
N GLN A 63 3.12 -2.95 7.10
CA GLN A 63 2.31 -1.80 6.70
C GLN A 63 0.87 -2.24 6.44
N ASN A 64 -0.09 -1.58 7.09
CA ASN A 64 -1.51 -1.72 6.81
C ASN A 64 -2.02 -0.40 6.21
N ILE A 65 -2.40 -0.42 4.93
CA ILE A 65 -2.76 0.77 4.15
C ILE A 65 -4.24 0.71 3.78
N CYS A 66 -4.96 1.79 4.09
CA CYS A 66 -6.34 2.00 3.69
C CYS A 66 -6.47 3.32 2.95
N VAL A 67 -7.26 3.36 1.85
CA VAL A 67 -7.54 4.61 1.14
C VAL A 67 -8.67 5.35 1.86
N ALA A 68 -8.32 6.47 2.50
CA ALA A 68 -9.29 7.34 3.16
C ALA A 68 -10.06 8.21 2.15
N SER A 69 -9.36 8.70 1.12
CA SER A 69 -9.96 9.49 0.03
C SER A 69 -9.16 9.34 -1.26
N GLY A 70 -9.83 9.23 -2.39
CA GLY A 70 -9.22 9.08 -3.71
C GLY A 70 -9.00 7.63 -4.10
N GLU A 71 -8.04 7.42 -4.99
CA GLU A 71 -7.65 6.12 -5.52
C GLU A 71 -6.13 5.99 -5.61
N ILE A 72 -5.60 4.78 -5.51
CA ILE A 72 -4.17 4.51 -5.59
C ILE A 72 -3.91 3.14 -6.20
N ARG A 73 -2.85 3.03 -6.97
CA ARG A 73 -2.27 1.76 -7.35
C ARG A 73 -1.04 1.49 -6.49
N ILE A 74 -0.94 0.31 -5.91
CA ILE A 74 0.20 -0.11 -5.10
C ILE A 74 0.85 -1.30 -5.77
N ILE A 75 2.14 -1.15 -6.11
CA ILE A 75 2.94 -2.21 -6.72
C ILE A 75 3.80 -2.82 -5.60
N CYS A 76 3.55 -4.06 -5.24
CA CYS A 76 4.34 -4.81 -4.26
C CYS A 76 5.34 -5.71 -4.97
N VAL A 77 6.59 -5.76 -4.50
CA VAL A 77 7.67 -6.52 -5.11
C VAL A 77 8.45 -7.30 -4.06
N LYS A 78 8.52 -8.61 -4.24
CA LYS A 78 9.39 -9.49 -3.47
C LYS A 78 10.59 -9.89 -4.31
N LYS A 79 11.78 -9.53 -3.85
CA LYS A 79 13.03 -9.89 -4.49
C LYS A 79 13.55 -11.21 -3.94
N MET A 80 13.83 -12.15 -4.82
CA MET A 80 14.52 -13.40 -4.54
C MET A 80 15.79 -13.46 -5.39
N SER A 81 16.71 -14.38 -5.09
CA SER A 81 18.05 -14.42 -5.71
C SER A 81 18.06 -14.25 -7.24
N ASN A 82 17.16 -14.94 -7.97
CA ASN A 82 17.12 -14.93 -9.44
C ASN A 82 15.73 -14.58 -10.01
N VAL A 83 14.77 -14.29 -9.16
CA VAL A 83 13.37 -14.04 -9.55
C VAL A 83 12.84 -12.84 -8.78
N THR A 84 12.11 -12.01 -9.47
CA THR A 84 11.30 -10.95 -8.86
C THR A 84 9.83 -11.32 -9.00
N ILE A 85 9.14 -11.39 -7.88
CA ILE A 85 7.70 -11.63 -7.82
C ILE A 85 7.04 -10.29 -7.57
N PHE A 86 5.93 -9.99 -8.25
CA PHE A 86 5.21 -8.75 -8.03
C PHE A 86 3.68 -8.96 -8.02
N GLU A 87 3.00 -8.05 -7.36
CA GLU A 87 1.54 -7.93 -7.35
C GLU A 87 1.16 -6.45 -7.44
N VAL A 88 0.04 -6.18 -8.10
CA VAL A 88 -0.50 -4.83 -8.25
C VAL A 88 -1.90 -4.79 -7.65
N PHE A 89 -2.12 -3.87 -6.72
CA PHE A 89 -3.39 -3.62 -6.06
C PHE A 89 -3.92 -2.26 -6.48
N GLU A 90 -5.14 -2.22 -7.01
CA GLU A 90 -5.86 -0.97 -7.28
C GLU A 90 -6.89 -0.77 -6.17
N LEU A 91 -6.72 0.28 -5.38
CA LEU A 91 -7.55 0.60 -4.23
C LEU A 91 -8.27 1.93 -4.45
N ASP A 92 -9.51 1.98 -4.03
CA ASP A 92 -10.38 3.16 -4.18
C ASP A 92 -11.23 3.33 -2.91
N SER A 93 -11.34 4.57 -2.44
CA SER A 93 -12.13 4.86 -1.24
C SER A 93 -13.63 4.59 -1.39
N ASN A 94 -14.16 4.52 -2.60
CA ASN A 94 -15.59 4.33 -2.87
C ASN A 94 -15.91 2.94 -3.43
N ALA A 95 -15.11 2.46 -4.39
CA ALA A 95 -15.42 1.23 -5.13
C ALA A 95 -14.92 -0.03 -4.40
N LEU A 96 -13.72 0.01 -3.83
CA LEU A 96 -13.10 -1.14 -3.18
C LEU A 96 -12.47 -0.72 -1.84
N HIS A 97 -13.31 -0.59 -0.83
CA HIS A 97 -12.86 -0.26 0.52
C HIS A 97 -12.29 -1.48 1.24
N GLY A 98 -11.10 -1.33 1.80
CA GLY A 98 -10.43 -2.37 2.56
C GLY A 98 -9.03 -1.96 3.00
N VAL A 99 -8.33 -2.92 3.57
CA VAL A 99 -6.95 -2.75 4.05
C VAL A 99 -6.03 -3.65 3.25
N LEU A 100 -4.99 -3.05 2.69
CA LEU A 100 -3.85 -3.77 2.12
C LEU A 100 -2.79 -3.95 3.21
N THR A 101 -2.49 -5.20 3.55
CA THR A 101 -1.39 -5.56 4.44
C THR A 101 -0.17 -5.91 3.59
N ILE A 102 0.94 -5.22 3.85
CA ILE A 102 2.24 -5.45 3.20
C ILE A 102 3.21 -5.92 4.29
N PRO A 103 3.60 -7.20 4.29
CA PRO A 103 4.55 -7.74 5.25
C PRO A 103 5.93 -7.08 5.14
N ALA A 104 6.71 -7.17 6.22
CA ALA A 104 8.13 -6.84 6.18
C ALA A 104 8.87 -7.59 5.06
N GLY A 105 9.91 -6.97 4.51
CA GLY A 105 10.74 -7.55 3.45
C GLY A 105 10.18 -7.40 2.02
N ILE A 106 9.10 -6.63 1.85
CA ILE A 106 8.48 -6.35 0.55
C ILE A 106 8.78 -4.90 0.14
N TYR A 107 9.27 -4.71 -1.07
CA TYR A 107 9.34 -3.38 -1.70
C TYR A 107 7.96 -2.97 -2.19
N TYR A 108 7.64 -1.70 -2.10
CA TYR A 108 6.39 -1.20 -2.67
C TYR A 108 6.51 0.22 -3.22
N ALA A 109 5.69 0.49 -4.22
CA ALA A 109 5.51 1.81 -4.81
C ALA A 109 4.04 2.23 -4.72
N LEU A 110 3.82 3.50 -4.38
CA LEU A 110 2.51 4.13 -4.35
C LEU A 110 2.35 5.00 -5.59
N VAL A 111 1.40 4.69 -6.47
CA VAL A 111 1.18 5.36 -7.75
C VAL A 111 -0.18 6.05 -7.71
N ASN A 112 -0.18 7.37 -7.60
CA ASN A 112 -1.38 8.16 -7.81
C ASN A 112 -1.44 8.60 -9.28
N ALA A 113 -2.17 7.85 -10.10
CA ALA A 113 -2.37 8.15 -11.52
C ALA A 113 -3.52 9.12 -11.78
N SER A 114 -4.30 9.49 -10.74
CA SER A 114 -5.48 10.37 -10.83
C SER A 114 -5.12 11.86 -10.88
N GLU A 115 -6.14 12.69 -11.13
CA GLU A 115 -6.04 14.16 -11.13
C GLU A 115 -6.25 14.77 -9.72
N LYS A 116 -6.48 13.93 -8.71
CA LYS A 116 -6.77 14.38 -7.34
C LYS A 116 -5.74 13.83 -6.36
N THR A 117 -5.53 14.55 -5.27
CA THR A 117 -4.74 14.04 -4.15
C THR A 117 -5.41 12.81 -3.55
N THR A 118 -4.62 11.78 -3.29
CA THR A 118 -5.08 10.60 -2.57
C THR A 118 -4.58 10.65 -1.13
N THR A 119 -5.48 10.43 -0.18
CA THR A 119 -5.17 10.35 1.24
C THR A 119 -5.24 8.89 1.69
N LEU A 120 -4.15 8.42 2.27
CA LEU A 120 -4.01 7.08 2.84
C LEU A 120 -4.00 7.17 4.36
N LEU A 121 -4.64 6.22 5.03
CA LEU A 121 -4.40 5.90 6.43
C LEU A 121 -3.43 4.73 6.47
N ASN A 122 -2.36 4.90 7.23
CA ASN A 122 -1.34 3.89 7.45
C ASN A 122 -1.38 3.47 8.92
N ALA A 123 -1.36 2.18 9.18
CA ALA A 123 -1.26 1.61 10.52
C ALA A 123 -0.15 0.57 10.53
N THR A 124 0.79 0.68 11.47
CA THR A 124 2.00 -0.14 11.51
C THR A 124 2.14 -0.85 12.85
N ASP A 125 2.68 -2.06 12.83
CA ASP A 125 2.92 -2.88 14.02
C ASP A 125 4.12 -2.42 14.85
N LEU A 126 5.06 -1.68 14.24
CA LEU A 126 6.21 -1.07 14.89
C LEU A 126 6.21 0.45 14.66
N PRO A 127 6.76 1.25 15.59
CA PRO A 127 6.93 2.68 15.38
C PRO A 127 7.95 2.94 14.28
N HIS A 128 7.88 4.13 13.67
CA HIS A 128 8.79 4.52 12.61
C HIS A 128 10.22 4.67 13.13
N GLU A 129 11.13 3.86 12.62
CA GLU A 129 12.56 3.95 12.87
C GLU A 129 13.31 4.12 11.54
N SER A 130 14.16 5.15 11.43
CA SER A 130 14.88 5.47 10.18
C SER A 130 15.82 4.35 9.71
N ALA A 131 16.41 3.59 10.63
CA ALA A 131 17.32 2.48 10.30
C ALA A 131 16.61 1.26 9.71
N GLU A 132 15.31 1.15 9.89
CA GLU A 132 14.46 0.07 9.42
C GLU A 132 13.87 0.35 8.03
N ASN A 133 13.73 1.63 7.69
CA ASN A 133 13.11 2.12 6.47
C ASN A 133 14.17 2.39 5.41
N LEU A 134 14.16 1.61 4.33
CA LEU A 134 15.01 1.81 3.16
C LEU A 134 14.19 2.35 1.99
N SER A 135 14.84 3.17 1.16
CA SER A 135 14.25 3.65 -0.08
C SER A 135 15.21 3.42 -1.24
N LEU A 136 14.67 2.94 -2.37
CA LEU A 136 15.39 2.86 -3.62
C LEU A 136 14.87 3.95 -4.57
N PRO A 137 15.72 4.44 -5.50
CA PRO A 137 15.27 5.42 -6.50
C PRO A 137 14.19 4.83 -7.40
N LEU A 138 13.33 5.71 -7.94
CA LEU A 138 12.26 5.34 -8.88
C LEU A 138 12.81 4.54 -10.06
N GLU A 139 13.96 4.97 -10.61
CA GLU A 139 14.64 4.35 -11.74
C GLU A 139 15.47 3.12 -11.38
N PHE A 140 15.21 2.49 -10.22
CA PHE A 140 15.96 1.31 -9.82
C PHE A 140 15.88 0.24 -10.91
N PRO A 141 17.04 -0.20 -11.47
CA PRO A 141 17.10 -0.94 -12.76
C PRO A 141 16.24 -2.21 -12.78
N GLU A 142 16.14 -2.89 -11.64
CA GLU A 142 15.41 -4.16 -11.54
C GLU A 142 13.88 -3.96 -11.54
N PHE A 143 13.38 -2.77 -11.15
CA PHE A 143 11.95 -2.49 -10.98
C PHE A 143 11.41 -1.45 -11.97
N LYS A 144 12.27 -0.79 -12.76
CA LYS A 144 11.85 0.28 -13.68
C LYS A 144 10.80 -0.17 -14.70
N VAL A 145 10.83 -1.43 -15.12
CA VAL A 145 9.85 -1.99 -16.06
C VAL A 145 8.45 -1.96 -15.45
N LEU A 146 8.31 -2.24 -14.15
CA LEU A 146 7.02 -2.19 -13.45
C LEU A 146 6.48 -0.76 -13.39
N ILE A 147 7.34 0.23 -13.18
CA ILE A 147 6.95 1.65 -13.24
C ILE A 147 6.53 2.04 -14.66
N SER A 148 7.23 1.56 -15.69
CA SER A 148 6.87 1.84 -17.10
C SER A 148 5.51 1.24 -17.47
N GLU A 149 5.18 0.08 -16.91
CA GLU A 149 3.94 -0.65 -17.18
C GLU A 149 2.76 -0.15 -16.34
N PHE A 150 2.97 0.02 -15.03
CA PHE A 150 1.91 0.30 -14.07
C PHE A 150 1.92 1.72 -13.51
N GLY A 151 2.94 2.53 -13.80
CA GLY A 151 3.09 3.90 -13.29
C GLY A 151 2.28 4.96 -14.03
N LYS A 152 1.63 4.62 -15.15
CA LYS A 152 0.86 5.55 -15.98
C LYS A 152 -0.64 5.46 -15.69
N SER A 153 -1.36 6.56 -15.99
CA SER A 153 -2.83 6.54 -16.11
C SER A 153 -3.24 5.56 -17.21
N LYS A 154 -4.35 4.87 -16.99
CA LYS A 154 -5.03 4.14 -18.07
C LYS A 154 -5.65 5.12 -19.06
#